data_093633928efdba7e33669b341e0265c7
#
_entry.id   093633928efdba7e33669b341e0265c7
#
_cell.length_a   1.000
_cell.length_b   1.000
_cell.length_c   1.000
_cell.angle_alpha   90.00
_cell.angle_beta   90.00
_cell.angle_gamma   90.00
#
_symmetry.space_group_name_H-M   'P 1'
#
loop_
_entity.id
_entity.type
_entity.pdbx_description
1 polymer ?
#
loop_
_entity_poly.entity_id
_entity_poly.type
_entity_poly.pdbx_seq_one_letter_code
_entity_poly.pdbx_strand_id
1 'polypeptide(L)'
;MRATQLREDHYRCDSCSTEFYLDSDDITIHHKYETEPFHKSVATPRLKRLPLVILAVTVFFSLIIIGLITLGSSREGSSGMGSGEAGMSYSIEELATFTTTAGRPIVVIFGSARPTSSSNVDDAKGFVSFFDGETQKLVKKIELLDVKGRIQNMDMRRFGDGAFYIVFNEAHLYRLDPSTLDMTEVHGEDYKRPELSQGFAKVVFYYSQFGDALEVKTNLGESFVYYPIADKIYTEREAYFAPLETLPAPKVATHFTFSLESSDYPNKQLQLIRYRRLEQDGYPCEYPRFQWRSWDGEDFLISSTSEKRARLQGYEDLTPGAYYFSPGVLDESEDQILITFKPTAADDAKQMLRCLDAQTGKVLWSYSDDENNLHGGSVASRFAGGYVVVNNRSSYVISNEGKLVSSTDYRKLIEGRS
;
A
#
# COMPACT_ATOMS: atom_id res chain seq x y z
N MET A 1 -32.95 19.88 -16.83
CA MET A 1 -32.17 21.06 -16.44
C MET A 1 -32.44 22.17 -17.42
N ARG A 2 -32.69 23.38 -16.91
CA ARG A 2 -32.77 24.58 -17.77
C ARG A 2 -31.51 25.37 -17.56
N ALA A 3 -30.95 25.90 -18.66
CA ALA A 3 -29.79 26.75 -18.62
C ALA A 3 -30.04 27.97 -19.52
N THR A 4 -29.62 29.14 -19.07
CA THR A 4 -29.72 30.41 -19.82
C THR A 4 -28.44 30.64 -20.58
N GLN A 5 -28.53 30.85 -21.89
CA GLN A 5 -27.39 31.20 -22.75
C GLN A 5 -26.98 32.65 -22.49
N LEU A 6 -25.72 32.86 -22.11
CA LEU A 6 -25.15 34.17 -21.82
C LEU A 6 -24.46 34.81 -23.04
N ARG A 7 -23.80 33.96 -23.87
CA ARG A 7 -23.12 34.27 -25.13
C ARG A 7 -23.12 33.02 -26.00
N GLU A 8 -22.61 33.13 -27.22
CA GLU A 8 -22.34 31.97 -28.06
C GLU A 8 -21.46 31.00 -27.29
N ASP A 9 -21.90 29.75 -27.14
CA ASP A 9 -21.27 28.65 -26.43
C ASP A 9 -21.08 28.81 -24.88
N HIS A 10 -21.66 29.85 -24.27
CA HIS A 10 -21.57 30.10 -22.83
C HIS A 10 -22.95 30.08 -22.17
N TYR A 11 -23.15 29.22 -21.21
CA TYR A 11 -24.42 28.96 -20.55
C TYR A 11 -24.29 29.07 -19.02
N ARG A 12 -25.39 29.42 -18.38
CA ARG A 12 -25.50 29.38 -16.91
C ARG A 12 -26.67 28.49 -16.54
N CYS A 13 -26.45 27.58 -15.58
CA CYS A 13 -27.49 26.75 -15.00
C CYS A 13 -28.45 27.61 -14.15
N ASP A 14 -29.75 27.56 -14.42
CA ASP A 14 -30.76 28.36 -13.72
C ASP A 14 -30.97 27.89 -12.25
N SER A 15 -30.54 26.67 -11.93
CA SER A 15 -30.71 26.05 -10.60
C SER A 15 -29.55 26.29 -9.65
N CYS A 16 -28.31 26.25 -10.14
CA CYS A 16 -27.10 26.35 -9.29
C CYS A 16 -26.16 27.50 -9.67
N SER A 17 -26.54 28.32 -10.66
CA SER A 17 -25.74 29.44 -11.18
C SER A 17 -24.36 29.07 -11.74
N THR A 18 -24.07 27.79 -11.93
CA THR A 18 -22.81 27.33 -12.56
C THR A 18 -22.78 27.74 -14.02
N GLU A 19 -21.67 28.34 -14.44
CA GLU A 19 -21.43 28.70 -15.84
C GLU A 19 -20.61 27.60 -16.52
N PHE A 20 -20.96 27.25 -17.74
CA PHE A 20 -20.29 26.23 -18.54
C PHE A 20 -20.27 26.61 -20.01
N TYR A 21 -19.24 26.12 -20.71
CA TYR A 21 -19.05 26.35 -22.15
C TYR A 21 -19.34 25.04 -22.87
N LEU A 22 -20.11 25.12 -23.94
CA LEU A 22 -20.29 24.02 -24.90
C LEU A 22 -19.36 24.30 -26.08
N ASP A 23 -18.20 23.69 -26.09
CA ASP A 23 -17.39 23.62 -27.31
C ASP A 23 -17.75 22.31 -28.03
N SER A 24 -17.49 22.26 -29.33
CA SER A 24 -17.99 21.19 -30.22
C SER A 24 -17.54 19.76 -29.79
N ASP A 25 -16.54 19.63 -28.90
CA ASP A 25 -15.97 18.34 -28.50
C ASP A 25 -15.78 18.14 -26.99
N ASP A 26 -15.94 19.18 -26.10
CA ASP A 26 -15.73 19.04 -24.67
C ASP A 26 -16.60 19.98 -23.83
N ILE A 27 -17.13 19.48 -22.71
CA ILE A 27 -17.83 20.29 -21.70
C ILE A 27 -16.83 20.61 -20.58
N THR A 28 -16.35 21.87 -20.54
CA THR A 28 -15.51 22.34 -19.42
C THR A 28 -16.38 23.06 -18.40
N ILE A 29 -16.50 22.50 -17.18
CA ILE A 29 -17.28 23.09 -16.08
C ILE A 29 -16.33 23.88 -15.18
N HIS A 30 -16.48 25.20 -15.15
CA HIS A 30 -15.78 26.08 -14.22
C HIS A 30 -16.66 26.38 -13.01
N HIS A 31 -16.27 25.90 -11.82
CA HIS A 31 -16.87 26.30 -10.55
C HIS A 31 -16.23 27.62 -10.08
N LYS A 32 -16.97 28.71 -10.16
CA LYS A 32 -16.58 29.97 -9.54
C LYS A 32 -17.17 30.04 -8.14
N TYR A 33 -16.34 29.82 -7.13
CA TYR A 33 -16.73 30.08 -5.74
C TYR A 33 -16.61 31.60 -5.51
N GLU A 34 -17.73 32.30 -5.42
CA GLU A 34 -17.75 33.63 -4.83
C GLU A 34 -17.69 33.47 -3.32
N THR A 35 -16.49 33.65 -2.75
CA THR A 35 -16.36 33.87 -1.30
C THR A 35 -16.86 35.26 -1.00
N GLU A 36 -18.06 35.37 -0.44
CA GLU A 36 -18.50 36.62 0.18
C GLU A 36 -17.49 37.02 1.27
N PRO A 37 -17.01 38.27 1.27
CA PRO A 37 -16.14 38.72 2.34
C PRO A 37 -16.97 38.89 3.62
N PHE A 38 -16.74 38.01 4.60
CA PHE A 38 -17.23 38.19 5.95
C PHE A 38 -16.55 39.40 6.58
N HIS A 39 -17.10 40.60 6.34
CA HIS A 39 -16.81 41.78 7.13
C HIS A 39 -17.89 41.98 8.18
N LYS A 40 -17.66 41.44 9.39
CA LYS A 40 -18.10 42.06 10.62
C LYS A 40 -16.93 42.08 11.58
N SER A 41 -16.27 43.22 11.62
CA SER A 41 -15.30 43.57 12.64
C SER A 41 -16.03 43.70 13.98
N VAL A 42 -15.92 42.69 14.82
CA VAL A 42 -16.17 42.87 16.26
C VAL A 42 -14.89 43.39 16.85
N ALA A 43 -14.95 44.62 17.35
CA ALA A 43 -13.85 45.25 18.06
C ALA A 43 -13.55 44.45 19.34
N THR A 44 -12.46 43.70 19.34
CA THR A 44 -11.94 43.02 20.53
C THR A 44 -11.07 44.02 21.31
N PRO A 45 -11.21 44.11 22.66
CA PRO A 45 -10.36 44.98 23.48
C PRO A 45 -8.91 44.52 23.39
N ARG A 46 -8.02 45.47 23.16
CA ARG A 46 -6.57 45.27 23.07
C ARG A 46 -6.01 44.74 24.39
N LEU A 47 -5.84 43.43 24.53
CA LEU A 47 -4.99 42.84 25.58
C LEU A 47 -3.52 43.00 25.18
N LYS A 48 -2.89 44.08 25.60
CA LYS A 48 -1.47 44.37 25.33
C LYS A 48 -0.46 43.40 25.98
N ARG A 49 -0.93 42.36 26.71
CA ARG A 49 -0.06 41.40 27.42
C ARG A 49 -0.13 39.97 26.90
N LEU A 50 -0.92 39.69 25.86
CA LEU A 50 -1.09 38.34 25.31
C LEU A 50 0.19 37.68 24.74
N PRO A 51 1.07 38.40 23.99
CA PRO A 51 2.27 37.80 23.44
C PRO A 51 3.29 37.38 24.50
N LEU A 52 3.33 38.07 25.64
CA LEU A 52 4.28 37.76 26.72
C LEU A 52 3.86 36.50 27.51
N VAL A 53 2.56 36.28 27.67
CA VAL A 53 2.02 35.07 28.31
C VAL A 53 2.22 33.84 27.40
N ILE A 54 1.99 33.96 26.10
CA ILE A 54 2.22 32.88 25.16
C ILE A 54 3.71 32.50 25.12
N LEU A 55 4.61 33.47 25.11
CA LEU A 55 6.06 33.20 25.16
C LEU A 55 6.47 32.50 26.47
N ALA A 56 5.92 32.90 27.60
CA ALA A 56 6.23 32.29 28.90
C ALA A 56 5.71 30.84 28.96
N VAL A 57 4.52 30.55 28.40
CA VAL A 57 3.94 29.18 28.34
C VAL A 57 4.74 28.29 27.41
N THR A 58 5.16 28.76 26.23
CA THR A 58 5.97 27.97 25.30
C THR A 58 7.35 27.66 25.88
N VAL A 59 8.02 28.60 26.54
CA VAL A 59 9.31 28.37 27.21
C VAL A 59 9.15 27.36 28.35
N PHE A 60 8.08 27.48 29.17
CA PHE A 60 7.81 26.53 30.25
C PHE A 60 7.56 25.10 29.76
N PHE A 61 6.75 24.91 28.69
CA PHE A 61 6.55 23.60 28.09
C PHE A 61 7.83 23.05 27.46
N SER A 62 8.64 23.88 26.82
CA SER A 62 9.94 23.47 26.27
C SER A 62 10.90 22.98 27.36
N LEU A 63 10.94 23.63 28.51
CA LEU A 63 11.76 23.22 29.66
C LEU A 63 11.24 21.89 30.29
N ILE A 64 9.93 21.70 30.34
CA ILE A 64 9.34 20.42 30.79
C ILE A 64 9.72 19.30 29.85
N ILE A 65 9.62 19.49 28.53
CA ILE A 65 9.98 18.49 27.51
C ILE A 65 11.47 18.15 27.61
N ILE A 66 12.35 19.16 27.74
CA ILE A 66 13.78 18.93 27.92
C ILE A 66 14.05 18.19 29.26
N GLY A 67 13.35 18.53 30.33
CA GLY A 67 13.45 17.86 31.62
C GLY A 67 12.98 16.39 31.54
N LEU A 68 11.92 16.10 30.80
CA LEU A 68 11.43 14.73 30.59
C LEU A 68 12.39 13.91 29.71
N ILE A 69 13.02 14.52 28.72
CA ILE A 69 14.02 13.85 27.87
C ILE A 69 15.29 13.56 28.68
N THR A 70 15.74 14.45 29.54
CA THR A 70 16.93 14.24 30.38
C THR A 70 16.71 13.29 31.55
N LEU A 71 15.50 13.24 32.12
CA LEU A 71 15.12 12.26 33.15
C LEU A 71 14.75 10.88 32.57
N GLY A 72 14.35 10.81 31.29
CA GLY A 72 14.06 9.55 30.59
C GLY A 72 15.31 8.83 30.07
N SER A 73 16.48 9.49 30.00
CA SER A 73 17.71 8.91 29.46
C SER A 73 18.57 8.18 30.50
N SER A 74 18.13 8.06 31.77
CA SER A 74 18.81 7.25 32.79
C SER A 74 18.08 5.92 33.00
N ARG A 75 17.78 5.17 31.92
CA ARG A 75 17.50 3.76 32.05
C ARG A 75 18.74 3.00 31.65
N GLU A 76 19.36 2.44 32.68
CA GLU A 76 20.47 1.50 32.64
C GLU A 76 20.27 0.49 31.53
N GLY A 77 21.27 0.43 30.64
CA GLY A 77 21.42 -0.64 29.67
C GLY A 77 21.61 -1.96 30.42
N SER A 78 20.55 -2.74 30.48
CA SER A 78 20.67 -4.18 30.75
C SER A 78 21.37 -4.79 29.54
N SER A 79 22.65 -5.03 29.66
CA SER A 79 23.47 -5.82 28.74
C SER A 79 23.06 -7.28 28.80
N GLY A 80 22.04 -7.66 28.03
CA GLY A 80 21.72 -9.04 27.69
C GLY A 80 22.51 -9.45 26.46
N MET A 81 23.60 -10.16 26.63
CA MET A 81 24.37 -10.81 25.58
C MET A 81 23.59 -11.95 24.97
N GLY A 82 22.89 -11.70 23.87
CA GLY A 82 22.40 -12.73 22.95
C GLY A 82 23.44 -12.99 21.86
N SER A 83 23.57 -14.21 21.41
CA SER A 83 24.56 -14.73 20.44
C SER A 83 24.29 -14.30 18.97
N GLY A 84 23.91 -13.05 18.73
CA GLY A 84 24.14 -12.39 17.47
C GLY A 84 25.64 -12.15 17.28
N GLU A 85 26.15 -12.02 16.08
CA GLU A 85 27.56 -11.68 15.86
C GLU A 85 27.94 -10.55 16.82
N ALA A 86 28.85 -10.86 17.76
CA ALA A 86 29.20 -9.97 18.86
C ALA A 86 29.63 -8.62 18.28
N GLY A 87 28.83 -7.58 18.52
CA GLY A 87 29.14 -6.23 18.06
C GLY A 87 28.28 -5.69 16.92
N MET A 88 27.18 -6.33 16.52
CA MET A 88 26.24 -5.82 15.51
C MET A 88 24.90 -5.41 16.12
N SER A 89 24.34 -4.29 15.66
CA SER A 89 22.98 -3.82 15.93
C SER A 89 22.14 -4.00 14.67
N TYR A 90 20.99 -4.64 14.81
CA TYR A 90 20.07 -4.93 13.71
C TYR A 90 18.84 -4.03 13.78
N SER A 91 18.43 -3.54 12.62
CA SER A 91 17.15 -2.85 12.42
C SER A 91 16.34 -3.63 11.40
N ILE A 92 15.12 -3.98 11.76
CA ILE A 92 14.12 -4.54 10.83
C ILE A 92 13.32 -3.35 10.30
N GLU A 93 13.32 -3.18 9.00
CA GLU A 93 12.59 -2.09 8.34
C GLU A 93 11.22 -2.57 7.90
N GLU A 94 11.14 -3.76 7.31
CA GLU A 94 9.87 -4.32 6.82
C GLU A 94 9.88 -5.85 6.77
N LEU A 95 8.68 -6.44 6.85
CA LEU A 95 8.42 -7.84 6.60
C LEU A 95 7.48 -8.01 5.42
N ALA A 96 7.74 -9.04 4.62
CA ALA A 96 6.84 -9.51 3.58
C ALA A 96 6.69 -11.03 3.66
N THR A 97 5.67 -11.56 3.00
CA THR A 97 5.48 -13.00 2.89
C THR A 97 5.00 -13.39 1.50
N PHE A 98 5.41 -14.55 1.05
CA PHE A 98 4.92 -15.17 -0.18
C PHE A 98 5.07 -16.69 -0.11
N THR A 99 4.38 -17.37 -1.02
CA THR A 99 4.52 -18.82 -1.18
C THR A 99 5.34 -19.10 -2.44
N THR A 100 6.37 -19.95 -2.30
CA THR A 100 7.18 -20.40 -3.43
C THR A 100 6.37 -21.23 -4.41
N THR A 101 6.89 -21.46 -5.62
CA THR A 101 6.27 -22.35 -6.60
C THR A 101 6.11 -23.79 -6.10
N ALA A 102 6.93 -24.20 -5.12
CA ALA A 102 6.84 -25.50 -4.45
C ALA A 102 5.80 -25.54 -3.30
N GLY A 103 5.03 -24.45 -3.09
CA GLY A 103 4.02 -24.36 -2.04
C GLY A 103 4.54 -24.07 -0.64
N ARG A 104 5.82 -23.72 -0.51
CA ARG A 104 6.45 -23.41 0.78
C ARG A 104 6.27 -21.93 1.12
N PRO A 105 5.71 -21.58 2.29
CA PRO A 105 5.57 -20.19 2.71
C PRO A 105 6.92 -19.63 3.16
N ILE A 106 7.24 -18.44 2.72
CA ILE A 106 8.46 -17.71 3.06
C ILE A 106 8.10 -16.40 3.73
N VAL A 107 8.76 -16.11 4.84
CA VAL A 107 8.79 -14.78 5.45
C VAL A 107 10.10 -14.11 5.06
N VAL A 108 10.00 -12.94 4.49
CA VAL A 108 11.15 -12.12 4.08
C VAL A 108 11.32 -10.98 5.05
N ILE A 109 12.53 -10.78 5.51
CA ILE A 109 12.90 -9.68 6.38
C ILE A 109 13.87 -8.78 5.65
N PHE A 110 13.51 -7.53 5.53
CA PHE A 110 14.36 -6.47 5.04
C PHE A 110 14.89 -5.67 6.22
N GLY A 111 16.19 -5.46 6.27
CA GLY A 111 16.78 -4.78 7.40
C GLY A 111 18.17 -4.25 7.14
N SER A 112 18.72 -3.61 8.15
CA SER A 112 20.08 -3.07 8.15
C SER A 112 20.82 -3.55 9.37
N ALA A 113 22.08 -3.87 9.21
CA ALA A 113 23.00 -4.27 10.28
C ALA A 113 24.15 -3.26 10.37
N ARG A 114 24.48 -2.81 11.57
CA ARG A 114 25.53 -1.83 11.84
C ARG A 114 26.39 -2.27 13.02
N PRO A 115 27.73 -2.06 12.97
CA PRO A 115 28.59 -2.30 14.13
C PRO A 115 28.12 -1.46 15.32
N THR A 116 28.02 -2.07 16.50
CA THR A 116 27.61 -1.37 17.74
C THR A 116 28.63 -0.30 18.15
N SER A 117 29.89 -0.44 17.70
CA SER A 117 30.94 0.56 17.90
C SER A 117 30.82 1.80 16.99
N SER A 118 30.00 1.74 15.96
CA SER A 118 29.80 2.87 15.04
C SER A 118 28.49 3.62 15.33
N SER A 119 28.58 4.95 15.41
CA SER A 119 27.44 5.85 15.42
C SER A 119 27.07 6.35 14.01
N ASN A 120 27.91 6.09 13.02
CA ASN A 120 27.66 6.54 11.64
C ASN A 120 26.61 5.64 10.96
N VAL A 121 25.58 6.27 10.40
CA VAL A 121 24.50 5.57 9.67
C VAL A 121 25.02 4.96 8.37
N ASP A 122 26.04 5.55 7.76
CA ASP A 122 26.64 5.06 6.51
C ASP A 122 27.38 3.73 6.68
N ASP A 123 27.73 3.36 7.91
CA ASP A 123 28.33 2.05 8.21
C ASP A 123 27.30 0.92 8.27
N ALA A 124 26.02 1.24 8.15
CA ALA A 124 24.98 0.24 8.05
C ALA A 124 25.02 -0.46 6.68
N LYS A 125 24.78 -1.77 6.69
CA LYS A 125 24.66 -2.61 5.49
C LYS A 125 23.26 -3.18 5.42
N GLY A 126 22.64 -3.07 4.26
CA GLY A 126 21.36 -3.70 3.99
C GLY A 126 21.48 -5.22 3.95
N PHE A 127 20.44 -5.91 4.41
CA PHE A 127 20.34 -7.35 4.25
C PHE A 127 18.89 -7.76 3.96
N VAL A 128 18.74 -8.92 3.31
CA VAL A 128 17.48 -9.63 3.13
C VAL A 128 17.63 -11.03 3.70
N SER A 129 16.71 -11.43 4.58
CA SER A 129 16.71 -12.77 5.18
C SER A 129 15.40 -13.47 4.87
N PHE A 130 15.50 -14.71 4.43
CA PHE A 130 14.36 -15.56 4.08
C PHE A 130 14.21 -16.63 5.15
N PHE A 131 13.05 -16.67 5.77
CA PHE A 131 12.70 -17.68 6.77
C PHE A 131 11.57 -18.55 6.23
N ASP A 132 11.66 -19.83 6.53
CA ASP A 132 10.54 -20.74 6.34
C ASP A 132 9.40 -20.35 7.29
N GLY A 133 8.23 -20.05 6.74
CA GLY A 133 7.11 -19.54 7.52
C GLY A 133 6.52 -20.55 8.49
N GLU A 134 6.63 -21.86 8.23
CA GLU A 134 6.14 -22.91 9.12
C GLU A 134 7.15 -23.26 10.22
N THR A 135 8.40 -23.48 9.82
CA THR A 135 9.45 -23.96 10.76
C THR A 135 10.23 -22.83 11.41
N GLN A 136 10.06 -21.59 10.93
CA GLN A 136 10.74 -20.38 11.40
C GLN A 136 12.27 -20.45 11.28
N LYS A 137 12.79 -21.36 10.47
CA LYS A 137 14.22 -21.53 10.24
C LYS A 137 14.69 -20.60 9.12
N LEU A 138 15.89 -20.03 9.34
CA LEU A 138 16.56 -19.27 8.28
C LEU A 138 16.86 -20.20 7.10
N VAL A 139 16.41 -19.78 5.91
CA VAL A 139 16.63 -20.50 4.64
C VAL A 139 17.80 -19.90 3.90
N LYS A 140 17.83 -18.56 3.81
CA LYS A 140 18.84 -17.82 3.06
C LYS A 140 18.99 -16.41 3.64
N LYS A 141 20.21 -15.88 3.59
CA LYS A 141 20.49 -14.47 3.90
C LYS A 141 21.32 -13.89 2.75
N ILE A 142 20.97 -12.71 2.31
CA ILE A 142 21.67 -11.96 1.26
C ILE A 142 22.08 -10.62 1.85
N GLU A 143 23.35 -10.25 1.71
CA GLU A 143 23.85 -8.92 2.01
C GLU A 143 23.72 -8.04 0.75
N LEU A 144 23.17 -6.85 0.90
CA LEU A 144 23.01 -5.88 -0.17
C LEU A 144 24.24 -4.99 -0.20
N LEU A 145 25.25 -5.40 -0.99
CA LEU A 145 26.57 -4.73 -1.00
C LEU A 145 26.51 -3.33 -1.62
N ASP A 146 25.59 -3.12 -2.57
CA ASP A 146 25.47 -1.88 -3.34
C ASP A 146 24.52 -0.88 -2.67
N VAL A 147 23.69 -1.33 -1.71
CA VAL A 147 22.82 -0.46 -0.91
C VAL A 147 23.60 0.04 0.31
N LYS A 148 24.21 1.22 0.15
CA LYS A 148 24.97 1.86 1.24
C LYS A 148 24.04 2.54 2.23
N GLY A 149 24.41 2.47 3.51
CA GLY A 149 23.64 3.06 4.60
C GLY A 149 22.41 2.24 4.99
N ARG A 150 21.54 2.88 5.76
CA ARG A 150 20.29 2.26 6.22
C ARG A 150 19.30 2.17 5.06
N ILE A 151 18.59 1.07 4.96
CA ILE A 151 17.37 0.99 4.13
C ILE A 151 16.34 1.93 4.76
N GLN A 152 15.95 2.97 4.02
CA GLN A 152 14.98 3.96 4.50
C GLN A 152 13.61 3.77 3.85
N ASN A 153 13.61 3.46 2.55
CA ASN A 153 12.42 3.21 1.76
C ASN A 153 12.58 1.85 1.07
N MET A 154 11.61 1.00 1.28
CA MET A 154 11.53 -0.28 0.58
C MET A 154 10.09 -0.51 0.13
N ASP A 155 9.90 -0.98 -1.08
CA ASP A 155 8.62 -1.47 -1.58
C ASP A 155 8.87 -2.77 -2.36
N MET A 156 7.94 -3.72 -2.25
CA MET A 156 8.01 -5.01 -2.92
C MET A 156 6.67 -5.32 -3.58
N ARG A 157 6.72 -5.69 -4.87
CA ARG A 157 5.53 -6.11 -5.62
C ARG A 157 5.78 -7.39 -6.38
N ARG A 158 4.77 -8.25 -6.38
CA ARG A 158 4.73 -9.39 -7.29
C ARG A 158 4.17 -8.92 -8.64
N PHE A 159 4.91 -9.21 -9.70
CA PHE A 159 4.50 -8.90 -11.07
C PHE A 159 3.92 -10.14 -11.76
N GLY A 160 3.24 -9.96 -12.87
CA GLY A 160 2.54 -11.02 -13.60
C GLY A 160 3.45 -12.12 -14.19
N ASP A 161 4.78 -11.90 -14.24
CA ASP A 161 5.76 -12.96 -14.55
C ASP A 161 6.04 -13.90 -13.36
N GLY A 162 5.37 -13.64 -12.23
CA GLY A 162 5.53 -14.39 -10.99
C GLY A 162 6.73 -14.00 -10.15
N ALA A 163 7.65 -13.18 -10.66
CA ALA A 163 8.79 -12.66 -9.90
C ALA A 163 8.34 -11.53 -8.96
N PHE A 164 9.13 -11.30 -7.92
CA PHE A 164 8.99 -10.10 -7.10
C PHE A 164 10.02 -9.06 -7.52
N TYR A 165 9.55 -7.85 -7.68
CA TYR A 165 10.40 -6.69 -7.86
C TYR A 165 10.48 -5.96 -6.54
N ILE A 166 11.68 -5.50 -6.18
CA ILE A 166 11.95 -4.85 -4.90
C ILE A 166 12.74 -3.59 -5.19
N VAL A 167 12.26 -2.47 -4.66
CA VAL A 167 12.95 -1.18 -4.77
C VAL A 167 13.51 -0.79 -3.41
N PHE A 168 14.80 -0.47 -3.35
CA PHE A 168 15.45 0.09 -2.17
C PHE A 168 15.88 1.53 -2.42
N ASN A 169 15.54 2.40 -1.47
CA ASN A 169 15.97 3.80 -1.43
C ASN A 169 15.68 4.58 -2.73
N GLU A 170 14.63 4.18 -3.46
CA GLU A 170 14.23 4.76 -4.75
C GLU A 170 15.32 4.71 -5.85
N ALA A 171 16.39 3.93 -5.67
CA ALA A 171 17.54 3.92 -6.57
C ALA A 171 17.91 2.51 -7.05
N HIS A 172 17.70 1.49 -6.25
CA HIS A 172 18.10 0.13 -6.53
C HIS A 172 16.88 -0.74 -6.80
N LEU A 173 16.82 -1.35 -7.98
CA LEU A 173 15.77 -2.28 -8.37
C LEU A 173 16.35 -3.70 -8.36
N TYR A 174 15.71 -4.59 -7.62
CA TYR A 174 16.04 -6.01 -7.60
C TYR A 174 14.89 -6.86 -8.11
N ARG A 175 15.22 -7.95 -8.78
CA ARG A 175 14.28 -9.01 -9.15
C ARG A 175 14.59 -10.24 -8.30
N LEU A 176 13.57 -10.70 -7.56
CA LEU A 176 13.61 -11.90 -6.73
C LEU A 176 12.88 -13.04 -7.45
N ASP A 177 13.55 -14.15 -7.67
CA ASP A 177 12.93 -15.40 -8.12
C ASP A 177 12.35 -16.16 -6.92
N PRO A 178 11.02 -16.34 -6.82
CA PRO A 178 10.41 -17.01 -5.68
C PRO A 178 10.70 -18.53 -5.61
N SER A 179 11.26 -19.13 -6.66
CA SER A 179 11.60 -20.56 -6.67
C SER A 179 12.98 -20.84 -6.08
N THR A 180 13.95 -19.99 -6.36
CA THR A 180 15.35 -20.15 -5.94
C THR A 180 15.73 -19.23 -4.78
N LEU A 181 14.93 -18.21 -4.52
CA LEU A 181 15.20 -17.11 -3.60
C LEU A 181 16.46 -16.32 -3.98
N ASP A 182 16.79 -16.31 -5.28
CA ASP A 182 17.87 -15.49 -5.81
C ASP A 182 17.39 -14.07 -6.10
N MET A 183 18.17 -13.11 -5.68
CA MET A 183 17.95 -11.70 -5.95
C MET A 183 19.03 -11.21 -6.91
N THR A 184 18.62 -10.56 -7.98
CA THR A 184 19.51 -9.95 -8.97
C THR A 184 19.16 -8.47 -9.07
N GLU A 185 20.16 -7.60 -8.95
CA GLU A 185 19.96 -6.19 -9.24
C GLU A 185 19.73 -5.99 -10.74
N VAL A 186 18.78 -5.13 -11.06
CA VAL A 186 18.35 -4.84 -12.44
C VAL A 186 18.66 -3.40 -12.73
N HIS A 187 19.43 -3.18 -13.77
CA HIS A 187 19.82 -1.85 -14.23
C HIS A 187 19.04 -1.45 -15.49
N GLY A 188 18.98 -0.15 -15.78
CA GLY A 188 18.26 0.34 -16.95
C GLY A 188 18.74 -0.27 -18.27
N GLU A 189 20.03 -0.45 -18.42
CA GLU A 189 20.69 -1.06 -19.59
C GLU A 189 20.29 -2.54 -19.82
N ASP A 190 19.87 -3.27 -18.80
CA ASP A 190 19.47 -4.68 -18.91
C ASP A 190 18.19 -4.85 -19.75
N TYR A 191 17.37 -3.82 -19.82
CA TYR A 191 16.11 -3.84 -20.56
C TYR A 191 16.23 -3.61 -22.06
N LYS A 192 17.44 -3.35 -22.58
CA LYS A 192 17.70 -3.14 -24.03
C LYS A 192 16.83 -2.05 -24.67
N ARG A 193 16.34 -1.10 -23.86
CA ARG A 193 15.58 0.05 -24.29
C ARG A 193 16.49 1.25 -24.43
N PRO A 194 16.55 1.92 -25.61
CA PRO A 194 17.41 3.10 -25.81
C PRO A 194 17.16 4.19 -24.75
N GLU A 195 15.88 4.38 -24.35
CA GLU A 195 15.46 5.36 -23.37
C GLU A 195 16.04 5.10 -21.98
N LEU A 196 16.30 3.83 -21.66
CA LEU A 196 16.80 3.38 -20.34
C LEU A 196 18.31 3.11 -20.33
N SER A 197 18.99 3.23 -21.50
CA SER A 197 20.41 2.87 -21.68
C SER A 197 21.40 3.64 -20.81
N GLN A 198 20.97 4.75 -20.23
CA GLN A 198 21.78 5.58 -19.32
C GLN A 198 21.62 5.18 -17.85
N GLY A 199 20.89 4.11 -17.56
CA GLY A 199 20.61 3.66 -16.21
C GLY A 199 19.58 4.52 -15.47
N PHE A 200 19.30 4.12 -14.22
CA PHE A 200 18.33 4.76 -13.36
C PHE A 200 19.00 5.73 -12.39
N ALA A 201 18.54 7.00 -12.38
CA ALA A 201 18.79 7.93 -11.29
C ALA A 201 17.74 7.78 -10.17
N LYS A 202 16.53 7.36 -10.55
CA LYS A 202 15.44 7.03 -9.63
C LYS A 202 14.60 5.93 -10.23
N VAL A 203 14.15 4.98 -9.41
CA VAL A 203 13.17 3.97 -9.75
C VAL A 203 12.23 3.76 -8.58
N VAL A 204 10.92 3.78 -8.82
CA VAL A 204 9.87 3.46 -7.86
C VAL A 204 8.77 2.69 -8.57
N PHE A 205 7.91 2.02 -7.82
CA PHE A 205 6.71 1.46 -8.42
C PHE A 205 5.74 2.59 -8.78
N TYR A 206 5.22 2.54 -9.99
CA TYR A 206 4.14 3.41 -10.39
C TYR A 206 2.88 3.10 -9.56
N TYR A 207 1.89 3.98 -9.58
CA TYR A 207 0.67 3.80 -8.78
C TYR A 207 0.08 2.40 -8.94
N SER A 208 -0.22 1.73 -7.82
CA SER A 208 -0.67 0.33 -7.78
C SER A 208 -1.90 0.06 -8.66
N GLN A 209 -2.74 1.05 -8.84
CA GLN A 209 -3.92 0.96 -9.70
C GLN A 209 -3.60 0.75 -11.18
N PHE A 210 -2.37 1.01 -11.62
CA PHE A 210 -1.95 0.84 -13.01
C PHE A 210 -1.15 -0.45 -13.26
N GLY A 211 -1.13 -1.36 -12.29
CA GLY A 211 -0.52 -2.69 -12.43
C GLY A 211 1.00 -2.70 -12.34
N ASP A 212 1.64 -3.54 -13.17
CA ASP A 212 3.06 -3.89 -13.09
C ASP A 212 3.96 -2.84 -13.75
N ALA A 213 3.92 -1.62 -13.27
CA ALA A 213 4.67 -0.51 -13.82
C ALA A 213 5.70 0.06 -12.84
N LEU A 214 6.78 0.54 -13.40
CA LEU A 214 7.83 1.31 -12.73
C LEU A 214 7.77 2.76 -13.23
N GLU A 215 7.86 3.71 -12.32
CA GLU A 215 8.22 5.08 -12.63
C GLU A 215 9.75 5.18 -12.56
N VAL A 216 10.36 5.54 -13.68
CA VAL A 216 11.82 5.62 -13.79
C VAL A 216 12.24 7.03 -14.17
N LYS A 217 13.30 7.52 -13.56
CA LYS A 217 14.01 8.71 -13.99
C LYS A 217 15.42 8.31 -14.38
N THR A 218 15.81 8.61 -15.61
CA THR A 218 17.13 8.25 -16.12
C THR A 218 18.22 9.19 -15.61
N ASN A 219 19.47 8.79 -15.74
CA ASN A 219 20.61 9.64 -15.41
C ASN A 219 20.71 10.92 -16.28
N LEU A 220 19.97 10.99 -17.40
CA LEU A 220 19.80 12.20 -18.20
C LEU A 220 18.64 13.09 -17.71
N GLY A 221 17.91 12.66 -16.70
CA GLY A 221 16.80 13.43 -16.10
C GLY A 221 15.45 13.24 -16.80
N GLU A 222 15.36 12.34 -17.76
CA GLU A 222 14.10 11.99 -18.44
C GLU A 222 13.26 11.07 -17.55
N SER A 223 11.94 11.24 -17.56
CA SER A 223 11.00 10.47 -16.76
C SER A 223 10.07 9.65 -17.62
N PHE A 224 9.90 8.36 -17.26
CA PHE A 224 9.08 7.41 -17.98
C PHE A 224 8.27 6.53 -17.03
N VAL A 225 7.17 5.98 -17.54
CA VAL A 225 6.46 4.84 -16.94
C VAL A 225 6.80 3.61 -17.78
N TYR A 226 7.43 2.62 -17.15
CA TYR A 226 7.93 1.44 -17.83
C TYR A 226 7.23 0.18 -17.33
N TYR A 227 6.73 -0.63 -18.25
CA TYR A 227 6.12 -1.94 -18.00
C TYR A 227 7.11 -3.04 -18.42
N PRO A 228 7.91 -3.58 -17.50
CA PRO A 228 9.05 -4.43 -17.85
C PRO A 228 8.65 -5.76 -18.50
N ILE A 229 7.50 -6.35 -18.13
CA ILE A 229 7.04 -7.62 -18.70
C ILE A 229 6.55 -7.45 -20.14
N ALA A 230 5.76 -6.40 -20.40
CA ALA A 230 5.27 -6.07 -21.74
C ALA A 230 6.33 -5.39 -22.61
N ASP A 231 7.46 -5.01 -22.01
CA ASP A 231 8.51 -4.20 -22.62
C ASP A 231 7.96 -2.93 -23.29
N LYS A 232 7.10 -2.18 -22.57
CA LYS A 232 6.47 -0.94 -23.02
C LYS A 232 6.90 0.23 -22.17
N ILE A 233 7.24 1.33 -22.82
CA ILE A 233 7.66 2.58 -22.18
C ILE A 233 6.75 3.71 -22.63
N TYR A 234 6.40 4.59 -21.71
CA TYR A 234 5.47 5.70 -21.92
C TYR A 234 5.98 6.95 -21.21
N THR A 235 5.68 8.10 -21.75
CA THR A 235 5.66 9.34 -20.95
C THR A 235 4.51 9.26 -19.93
N GLU A 236 4.53 10.08 -18.89
CA GLU A 236 3.46 10.11 -17.89
C GLU A 236 2.07 10.34 -18.53
N ARG A 237 2.00 11.24 -19.50
CA ARG A 237 0.76 11.52 -20.24
C ARG A 237 0.27 10.30 -21.02
N GLU A 238 1.14 9.61 -21.72
CA GLU A 238 0.80 8.42 -22.50
C GLU A 238 0.38 7.26 -21.59
N ALA A 239 1.07 7.09 -20.44
CA ALA A 239 0.75 6.06 -19.44
C ALA A 239 -0.68 6.18 -18.92
N TYR A 240 -1.20 7.42 -18.82
CA TYR A 240 -2.60 7.63 -18.44
C TYR A 240 -3.58 7.01 -19.45
N PHE A 241 -3.27 6.97 -20.74
CA PHE A 241 -4.12 6.39 -21.78
C PHE A 241 -3.79 4.94 -22.11
N ALA A 242 -2.62 4.44 -21.69
CA ALA A 242 -2.17 3.08 -21.95
C ALA A 242 -3.17 1.97 -21.54
N PRO A 243 -3.99 2.09 -20.47
CA PRO A 243 -5.04 1.13 -20.17
C PRO A 243 -6.12 0.97 -21.26
N LEU A 244 -6.24 1.91 -22.19
CA LEU A 244 -7.19 1.82 -23.31
C LEU A 244 -6.64 1.04 -24.51
N GLU A 245 -5.37 0.68 -24.52
CA GLU A 245 -4.78 -0.12 -25.59
C GLU A 245 -5.40 -1.52 -25.66
N THR A 246 -5.44 -2.05 -26.89
CA THR A 246 -5.90 -3.42 -27.11
C THR A 246 -4.87 -4.41 -26.57
N LEU A 247 -5.34 -5.38 -25.78
CA LEU A 247 -4.51 -6.47 -25.28
C LEU A 247 -4.34 -7.53 -26.37
N PRO A 248 -3.10 -7.99 -26.64
CA PRO A 248 -2.84 -9.03 -27.65
C PRO A 248 -3.49 -10.39 -27.32
N ALA A 249 -3.44 -10.80 -26.05
CA ALA A 249 -3.95 -12.11 -25.57
C ALA A 249 -4.66 -11.94 -24.22
N PRO A 250 -5.83 -11.29 -24.19
CA PRO A 250 -6.54 -11.05 -22.93
C PRO A 250 -7.14 -12.33 -22.36
N LYS A 251 -7.11 -12.43 -21.02
CA LYS A 251 -7.86 -13.42 -20.25
C LYS A 251 -8.87 -12.71 -19.36
N VAL A 252 -9.97 -13.38 -19.00
CA VAL A 252 -10.87 -12.91 -17.95
C VAL A 252 -10.31 -13.35 -16.62
N ALA A 253 -10.09 -12.42 -15.71
CA ALA A 253 -9.71 -12.72 -14.34
C ALA A 253 -10.75 -12.18 -13.36
N THR A 254 -10.86 -12.84 -12.22
CA THR A 254 -11.71 -12.45 -11.10
C THR A 254 -10.83 -11.91 -9.98
N HIS A 255 -11.23 -10.77 -9.44
CA HIS A 255 -10.54 -10.09 -8.35
C HIS A 255 -11.52 -9.63 -7.29
N PHE A 256 -10.96 -9.26 -6.13
CA PHE A 256 -11.72 -8.81 -4.98
C PHE A 256 -11.15 -7.49 -4.46
N THR A 257 -12.02 -6.60 -4.04
CA THR A 257 -11.63 -5.34 -3.44
C THR A 257 -12.73 -4.83 -2.52
N PHE A 258 -12.40 -3.90 -1.65
CA PHE A 258 -13.43 -3.20 -0.89
C PHE A 258 -13.87 -1.94 -1.62
N SER A 259 -15.14 -1.59 -1.48
CA SER A 259 -15.64 -0.31 -1.95
C SER A 259 -14.93 0.84 -1.24
N LEU A 260 -14.89 2.01 -1.88
CA LEU A 260 -14.40 3.23 -1.25
C LEU A 260 -15.45 3.75 -0.24
N GLU A 261 -14.98 4.51 0.74
CA GLU A 261 -15.86 5.30 1.59
C GLU A 261 -16.70 6.24 0.73
N SER A 262 -17.98 6.39 1.11
CA SER A 262 -18.92 7.31 0.45
C SER A 262 -19.62 8.17 1.49
N SER A 263 -19.71 9.47 1.23
CA SER A 263 -20.49 10.40 2.05
C SER A 263 -21.98 10.10 2.02
N ASP A 264 -22.44 9.45 0.95
CA ASP A 264 -23.84 9.11 0.73
C ASP A 264 -24.23 7.79 1.42
N TYR A 265 -23.23 7.00 1.86
CA TYR A 265 -23.45 5.73 2.51
C TYR A 265 -23.26 5.85 4.03
N PRO A 266 -24.29 5.51 4.83
CA PRO A 266 -24.25 5.77 6.25
C PRO A 266 -23.14 4.95 6.94
N ASN A 267 -22.51 5.56 7.94
CA ASN A 267 -21.51 4.95 8.83
C ASN A 267 -20.19 4.55 8.18
N LYS A 268 -19.87 5.03 6.97
CA LYS A 268 -18.61 4.74 6.26
C LYS A 268 -18.28 3.25 6.15
N GLN A 269 -19.32 2.44 6.01
CA GLN A 269 -19.20 0.99 5.86
C GLN A 269 -18.64 0.66 4.50
N LEU A 270 -17.78 -0.33 4.44
CA LEU A 270 -17.17 -0.80 3.21
C LEU A 270 -17.72 -2.19 2.86
N GLN A 271 -17.90 -2.45 1.56
CA GLN A 271 -18.45 -3.69 1.03
C GLN A 271 -17.39 -4.45 0.27
N LEU A 272 -17.41 -5.77 0.35
CA LEU A 272 -16.51 -6.64 -0.41
C LEU A 272 -17.07 -6.89 -1.81
N ILE A 273 -16.38 -6.36 -2.80
CA ILE A 273 -16.78 -6.42 -4.21
C ILE A 273 -15.99 -7.49 -4.93
N ARG A 274 -16.69 -8.43 -5.57
CA ARG A 274 -16.14 -9.33 -6.58
C ARG A 274 -16.30 -8.68 -7.96
N TYR A 275 -15.24 -8.64 -8.76
CA TYR A 275 -15.31 -8.11 -10.12
C TYR A 275 -14.51 -8.96 -11.10
N ARG A 276 -14.94 -8.96 -12.35
CA ARG A 276 -14.25 -9.61 -13.46
C ARG A 276 -13.81 -8.58 -14.47
N ARG A 277 -12.62 -8.76 -15.00
CA ARG A 277 -12.04 -7.86 -16.00
C ARG A 277 -11.25 -8.64 -17.05
N LEU A 278 -11.05 -8.00 -18.22
CA LEU A 278 -10.04 -8.46 -19.16
C LEU A 278 -8.68 -7.94 -18.75
N GLU A 279 -7.70 -8.82 -18.68
CA GLU A 279 -6.32 -8.46 -18.36
C GLU A 279 -5.33 -9.33 -19.15
N GLN A 280 -4.10 -8.86 -19.16
CA GLN A 280 -2.95 -9.61 -19.62
C GLN A 280 -1.77 -9.22 -18.74
N ASP A 281 -1.06 -10.24 -18.23
CA ASP A 281 0.02 -10.05 -17.26
C ASP A 281 1.07 -9.08 -17.80
N GLY A 282 1.46 -8.10 -16.97
CA GLY A 282 2.45 -7.07 -17.29
C GLY A 282 2.03 -5.98 -18.26
N TYR A 283 0.80 -6.02 -18.79
CA TYR A 283 0.29 -4.97 -19.66
C TYR A 283 -0.36 -3.83 -18.86
N PRO A 284 -0.34 -2.60 -19.40
CA PRO A 284 -1.00 -1.46 -18.77
C PRO A 284 -2.46 -1.76 -18.45
N CYS A 285 -2.84 -1.47 -17.23
CA CYS A 285 -4.20 -1.62 -16.75
C CYS A 285 -4.58 -0.48 -15.82
N GLU A 286 -5.86 -0.35 -15.51
CA GLU A 286 -6.33 0.45 -14.39
C GLU A 286 -7.31 -0.39 -13.58
N TYR A 287 -6.97 -0.61 -12.29
CA TYR A 287 -7.87 -1.35 -11.39
C TYR A 287 -9.10 -0.52 -11.09
N PRO A 288 -10.30 -1.12 -11.11
CA PRO A 288 -11.54 -0.41 -10.81
C PRO A 288 -11.60 -0.02 -9.33
N ARG A 289 -12.23 1.12 -9.07
CA ARG A 289 -12.57 1.56 -7.72
C ARG A 289 -14.09 1.64 -7.64
N PHE A 290 -14.67 1.01 -6.65
CA PHE A 290 -16.11 0.93 -6.48
C PHE A 290 -16.56 1.82 -5.32
N GLN A 291 -17.76 2.38 -5.44
CA GLN A 291 -18.39 3.14 -4.37
C GLN A 291 -19.92 3.01 -4.42
N TRP A 292 -20.52 3.07 -3.27
CA TRP A 292 -21.96 3.16 -3.16
C TRP A 292 -22.42 4.60 -3.38
N ARG A 293 -23.54 4.73 -4.06
CA ARG A 293 -24.27 5.99 -4.26
C ARG A 293 -25.72 5.77 -3.91
N SER A 294 -26.34 6.79 -3.33
CA SER A 294 -27.77 6.84 -3.08
C SER A 294 -28.41 7.86 -3.99
N TRP A 295 -29.47 7.48 -4.67
CA TRP A 295 -30.26 8.36 -5.52
C TRP A 295 -31.74 8.00 -5.41
N ASP A 296 -32.58 8.98 -5.08
CA ASP A 296 -34.06 8.84 -4.95
C ASP A 296 -34.47 7.70 -3.99
N GLY A 297 -33.68 7.49 -2.93
CA GLY A 297 -33.93 6.47 -1.91
C GLY A 297 -33.48 5.05 -2.29
N GLU A 298 -32.85 4.88 -3.44
CA GLU A 298 -32.26 3.62 -3.86
C GLU A 298 -30.73 3.70 -3.78
N ASP A 299 -30.11 2.68 -3.19
CA ASP A 299 -28.66 2.53 -3.14
C ASP A 299 -28.18 1.66 -4.28
N PHE A 300 -27.10 2.09 -4.94
CA PHE A 300 -26.52 1.36 -6.04
C PHE A 300 -24.98 1.44 -6.03
N LEU A 301 -24.38 0.35 -6.45
CA LEU A 301 -22.93 0.20 -6.56
C LEU A 301 -22.48 0.67 -7.95
N ILE A 302 -21.50 1.56 -7.99
CA ILE A 302 -20.89 2.02 -9.25
C ILE A 302 -19.38 1.85 -9.25
N SER A 303 -18.80 1.69 -10.44
CA SER A 303 -17.38 1.90 -10.63
C SER A 303 -17.09 3.38 -10.83
N SER A 304 -16.21 3.96 -10.03
CA SER A 304 -15.71 5.33 -10.24
C SER A 304 -14.59 5.40 -11.29
N THR A 305 -14.05 4.25 -11.70
CA THR A 305 -13.13 4.13 -12.83
C THR A 305 -13.92 3.82 -14.09
N SER A 306 -13.57 4.43 -15.21
CA SER A 306 -14.20 4.11 -16.49
C SER A 306 -14.13 2.61 -16.79
N GLU A 307 -15.27 2.01 -17.14
CA GLU A 307 -15.36 0.58 -17.47
C GLU A 307 -14.41 0.17 -18.60
N LYS A 308 -14.19 1.06 -19.59
CA LYS A 308 -13.26 0.82 -20.70
C LYS A 308 -11.81 0.76 -20.20
N ARG A 309 -11.41 1.66 -19.30
CA ARG A 309 -10.05 1.68 -18.74
C ARG A 309 -9.81 0.52 -17.81
N ALA A 310 -10.79 0.19 -16.98
CA ALA A 310 -10.75 -0.97 -16.09
C ALA A 310 -10.98 -2.29 -16.83
N ARG A 311 -11.47 -2.25 -18.08
CA ARG A 311 -11.86 -3.41 -18.90
C ARG A 311 -12.83 -4.34 -18.16
N LEU A 312 -13.76 -3.74 -17.40
CA LEU A 312 -14.74 -4.46 -16.59
C LEU A 312 -15.66 -5.34 -17.44
N GLN A 313 -15.92 -6.54 -16.95
CA GLN A 313 -16.88 -7.50 -17.50
C GLN A 313 -18.12 -7.67 -16.60
N GLY A 314 -18.01 -7.25 -15.35
CA GLY A 314 -19.07 -7.26 -14.35
C GLY A 314 -18.53 -7.20 -12.93
N TYR A 315 -19.39 -6.83 -12.01
CA TYR A 315 -19.07 -6.74 -10.57
C TYR A 315 -20.34 -6.89 -9.72
N GLU A 316 -20.17 -7.29 -8.49
CA GLU A 316 -21.25 -7.47 -7.52
C GLU A 316 -20.71 -7.35 -6.08
N ASP A 317 -21.60 -7.04 -5.14
CA ASP A 317 -21.33 -7.21 -3.71
C ASP A 317 -21.32 -8.71 -3.39
N LEU A 318 -20.18 -9.23 -2.97
CA LEU A 318 -20.01 -10.65 -2.67
C LEU A 318 -20.68 -11.05 -1.35
N THR A 319 -20.82 -10.11 -0.43
CA THR A 319 -21.32 -10.36 0.94
C THR A 319 -22.43 -9.38 1.32
N PRO A 320 -23.57 -9.40 0.59
CA PRO A 320 -24.68 -8.45 0.84
C PRO A 320 -25.12 -8.45 2.28
N GLY A 321 -25.24 -7.25 2.86
CA GLY A 321 -25.65 -7.04 4.26
C GLY A 321 -24.56 -7.26 5.29
N ALA A 322 -23.33 -7.62 4.89
CA ALA A 322 -22.18 -7.58 5.77
C ALA A 322 -21.55 -6.17 5.79
N TYR A 323 -21.00 -5.80 6.93
CA TYR A 323 -20.34 -4.52 7.14
C TYR A 323 -18.91 -4.71 7.61
N TYR A 324 -18.00 -3.93 7.03
CA TYR A 324 -16.58 -4.02 7.31
C TYR A 324 -16.04 -2.62 7.60
N PHE A 325 -15.20 -2.51 8.64
CA PHE A 325 -14.52 -1.26 8.99
C PHE A 325 -13.01 -1.46 8.86
N SER A 326 -12.32 -0.49 8.27
CA SER A 326 -10.87 -0.57 7.99
C SER A 326 -10.46 -1.92 7.38
N PRO A 327 -11.16 -2.40 6.33
CA PRO A 327 -10.91 -3.71 5.77
C PRO A 327 -9.75 -3.71 4.78
N GLY A 328 -9.21 -4.91 4.53
CA GLY A 328 -8.24 -5.18 3.47
C GLY A 328 -8.35 -6.62 2.96
N VAL A 329 -8.10 -6.82 1.67
CA VAL A 329 -7.90 -8.15 1.10
C VAL A 329 -6.42 -8.49 1.28
N LEU A 330 -6.12 -9.60 1.96
CA LEU A 330 -4.76 -10.03 2.27
C LEU A 330 -4.25 -11.08 1.29
N ASP A 331 -5.15 -11.94 0.82
CA ASP A 331 -4.86 -12.98 -0.16
C ASP A 331 -6.13 -13.32 -0.93
N GLU A 332 -5.99 -13.60 -2.23
CA GLU A 332 -7.09 -13.98 -3.09
C GLU A 332 -6.71 -15.14 -4.01
N SER A 333 -7.66 -16.06 -4.19
CA SER A 333 -7.54 -17.19 -5.10
C SER A 333 -8.92 -17.53 -5.70
N GLU A 334 -8.97 -18.50 -6.60
CA GLU A 334 -10.22 -18.91 -7.24
C GLU A 334 -11.24 -19.52 -6.25
N ASP A 335 -10.77 -20.09 -5.14
CA ASP A 335 -11.58 -20.82 -4.16
C ASP A 335 -11.76 -20.05 -2.83
N GLN A 336 -10.82 -19.22 -2.42
CA GLN A 336 -10.84 -18.57 -1.12
C GLN A 336 -10.29 -17.14 -1.17
N ILE A 337 -10.79 -16.32 -0.24
CA ILE A 337 -10.32 -14.97 -0.02
C ILE A 337 -10.03 -14.82 1.47
N LEU A 338 -8.85 -14.32 1.80
CA LEU A 338 -8.53 -13.92 3.16
C LEU A 338 -8.66 -12.40 3.27
N ILE A 339 -9.49 -11.96 4.20
CA ILE A 339 -9.69 -10.53 4.49
C ILE A 339 -9.32 -10.22 5.93
N THR A 340 -8.94 -8.98 6.17
CA THR A 340 -8.82 -8.39 7.49
C THR A 340 -9.82 -7.24 7.63
N PHE A 341 -10.39 -7.03 8.83
CA PHE A 341 -11.34 -5.95 9.09
C PHE A 341 -11.59 -5.77 10.58
N LYS A 342 -12.12 -4.63 10.97
CA LYS A 342 -12.74 -4.41 12.28
C LYS A 342 -14.24 -4.72 12.21
N PRO A 343 -14.83 -5.41 13.20
CA PRO A 343 -16.27 -5.74 13.19
C PRO A 343 -17.16 -4.54 13.51
N THR A 344 -16.60 -3.49 14.08
CA THR A 344 -17.30 -2.25 14.43
C THR A 344 -16.45 -1.03 14.14
N ALA A 345 -17.07 0.16 14.08
CA ALA A 345 -16.37 1.43 13.90
C ALA A 345 -15.66 1.95 15.16
N ALA A 346 -15.74 1.24 16.29
CA ALA A 346 -15.10 1.64 17.53
C ALA A 346 -13.57 1.66 17.38
N ASP A 347 -12.91 2.67 17.94
CA ASP A 347 -11.45 2.83 17.82
C ASP A 347 -10.69 1.65 18.46
N ASP A 348 -11.23 1.10 19.54
CA ASP A 348 -10.71 -0.05 20.29
C ASP A 348 -11.15 -1.41 19.71
N ALA A 349 -11.94 -1.42 18.63
CA ALA A 349 -12.33 -2.65 17.96
C ALA A 349 -11.11 -3.39 17.42
N LYS A 350 -11.02 -4.69 17.77
CA LYS A 350 -9.90 -5.55 17.37
C LYS A 350 -9.99 -5.92 15.90
N GLN A 351 -8.84 -5.99 15.25
CA GLN A 351 -8.75 -6.49 13.89
C GLN A 351 -9.03 -8.00 13.87
N MET A 352 -9.77 -8.44 12.88
CA MET A 352 -10.11 -9.83 12.64
C MET A 352 -9.59 -10.30 11.31
N LEU A 353 -9.29 -11.59 11.21
CA LEU A 353 -9.13 -12.29 9.93
C LEU A 353 -10.38 -13.10 9.64
N ARG A 354 -10.76 -13.15 8.37
CA ARG A 354 -11.84 -13.99 7.89
C ARG A 354 -11.49 -14.60 6.55
N CYS A 355 -11.63 -15.90 6.44
CA CYS A 355 -11.56 -16.60 5.18
C CYS A 355 -12.97 -16.82 4.64
N LEU A 356 -13.15 -16.49 3.38
CA LEU A 356 -14.41 -16.59 2.68
C LEU A 356 -14.25 -17.52 1.47
N ASP A 357 -15.31 -18.24 1.13
CA ASP A 357 -15.43 -18.89 -0.17
C ASP A 357 -15.52 -17.81 -1.27
N ALA A 358 -14.66 -17.89 -2.25
CA ALA A 358 -14.52 -16.86 -3.29
C ALA A 358 -15.72 -16.80 -4.26
N GLN A 359 -16.51 -17.88 -4.35
CA GLN A 359 -17.65 -17.97 -5.26
C GLN A 359 -18.94 -17.47 -4.59
N THR A 360 -19.11 -17.77 -3.31
CA THR A 360 -20.39 -17.56 -2.60
C THR A 360 -20.32 -16.50 -1.51
N GLY A 361 -19.13 -16.03 -1.13
CA GLY A 361 -18.93 -15.13 0.01
C GLY A 361 -19.21 -15.78 1.38
N LYS A 362 -19.45 -17.10 1.42
CA LYS A 362 -19.71 -17.80 2.66
C LYS A 362 -18.47 -17.82 3.55
N VAL A 363 -18.67 -17.53 4.83
CA VAL A 363 -17.60 -17.60 5.83
C VAL A 363 -17.17 -19.06 6.02
N LEU A 364 -15.90 -19.34 5.76
CA LEU A 364 -15.26 -20.61 6.04
C LEU A 364 -14.77 -20.68 7.49
N TRP A 365 -14.08 -19.64 7.91
CA TRP A 365 -13.66 -19.44 9.30
C TRP A 365 -13.37 -17.97 9.62
N SER A 366 -13.27 -17.65 10.90
CA SER A 366 -12.83 -16.34 11.38
C SER A 366 -11.86 -16.52 12.54
N TYR A 367 -10.88 -15.63 12.62
CA TYR A 367 -9.92 -15.56 13.72
C TYR A 367 -9.93 -14.15 14.30
N SER A 368 -10.05 -14.06 15.63
CA SER A 368 -9.93 -12.82 16.38
C SER A 368 -8.60 -12.82 17.13
N ASP A 369 -7.82 -11.77 16.91
CA ASP A 369 -6.57 -11.59 17.62
C ASP A 369 -6.80 -10.88 18.96
N ASP A 370 -6.88 -11.67 20.04
CA ASP A 370 -7.13 -11.14 21.38
C ASP A 370 -5.97 -10.30 21.92
N GLU A 371 -4.77 -10.45 21.37
CA GLU A 371 -3.56 -9.73 21.79
C GLU A 371 -3.33 -8.41 21.05
N ASN A 372 -4.20 -8.04 20.12
CA ASN A 372 -4.08 -6.83 19.29
C ASN A 372 -2.79 -6.73 18.46
N ASN A 373 -2.29 -7.85 17.99
CA ASN A 373 -1.06 -7.89 17.19
C ASN A 373 -1.31 -7.69 15.68
N LEU A 374 -2.55 -7.87 15.22
CA LEU A 374 -2.94 -7.63 13.84
C LEU A 374 -3.36 -6.16 13.66
N HIS A 375 -2.92 -5.57 12.57
CA HIS A 375 -3.25 -4.19 12.17
C HIS A 375 -3.62 -4.14 10.68
N GLY A 376 -4.16 -3.04 10.21
CA GLY A 376 -4.61 -2.87 8.84
C GLY A 376 -3.52 -2.97 7.76
N GLY A 377 -2.22 -2.96 8.13
CA GLY A 377 -1.09 -3.11 7.21
C GLY A 377 -0.54 -4.54 7.12
N SER A 378 -1.30 -5.56 7.58
CA SER A 378 -0.90 -6.96 7.44
C SER A 378 -0.85 -7.38 5.98
N VAL A 379 0.06 -8.30 5.65
CA VAL A 379 0.10 -9.04 4.37
C VAL A 379 0.10 -10.53 4.66
N ALA A 380 -0.44 -11.33 3.74
CA ALA A 380 -0.53 -12.76 3.94
C ALA A 380 -0.08 -13.55 2.71
N SER A 381 0.27 -14.81 2.92
CA SER A 381 0.48 -15.78 1.85
C SER A 381 -0.14 -17.12 2.23
N ARG A 382 -0.83 -17.74 1.27
CA ARG A 382 -1.46 -19.04 1.43
C ARG A 382 -0.48 -20.17 1.15
N PHE A 383 -0.56 -21.26 1.93
CA PHE A 383 0.15 -22.50 1.70
C PHE A 383 -0.76 -23.72 2.02
N ALA A 384 -0.28 -24.93 1.85
CA ALA A 384 -1.11 -26.13 2.05
C ALA A 384 -1.68 -26.26 3.47
N GLY A 385 -0.95 -25.80 4.49
CA GLY A 385 -1.37 -25.85 5.90
C GLY A 385 -2.26 -24.70 6.37
N GLY A 386 -2.44 -23.66 5.56
CA GLY A 386 -3.19 -22.47 5.93
C GLY A 386 -2.60 -21.18 5.38
N TYR A 387 -2.38 -20.20 6.25
CA TYR A 387 -1.87 -18.88 5.91
C TYR A 387 -0.70 -18.48 6.83
N VAL A 388 0.30 -17.85 6.26
CA VAL A 388 1.27 -17.04 7.00
C VAL A 388 0.84 -15.58 6.86
N VAL A 389 0.57 -14.95 7.98
CA VAL A 389 0.22 -13.51 8.05
C VAL A 389 1.37 -12.79 8.72
N VAL A 390 1.90 -11.75 8.10
CA VAL A 390 2.96 -10.91 8.70
C VAL A 390 2.42 -9.53 9.01
N ASN A 391 2.87 -9.00 10.15
CA ASN A 391 2.52 -7.66 10.60
C ASN A 391 3.67 -7.07 11.42
N ASN A 392 4.09 -5.86 11.10
CA ASN A 392 5.22 -5.20 11.74
C ASN A 392 6.49 -6.06 11.75
N ARG A 393 6.77 -6.73 12.88
CA ARG A 393 7.98 -7.56 13.10
C ARG A 393 7.66 -9.00 13.43
N SER A 394 6.40 -9.39 13.26
CA SER A 394 5.92 -10.71 13.66
C SER A 394 5.22 -11.43 12.52
N SER A 395 5.25 -12.75 12.56
CA SER A 395 4.41 -13.59 11.72
C SER A 395 3.50 -14.48 12.57
N TYR A 396 2.38 -14.84 11.98
CA TYR A 396 1.35 -15.70 12.53
C TYR A 396 1.03 -16.79 11.52
N VAL A 397 1.10 -18.05 11.95
CA VAL A 397 0.66 -19.18 11.15
C VAL A 397 -0.76 -19.51 11.57
N ILE A 398 -1.70 -19.37 10.65
CA ILE A 398 -3.12 -19.66 10.86
C ILE A 398 -3.49 -20.90 10.03
N SER A 399 -4.06 -21.91 10.67
CA SER A 399 -4.47 -23.14 9.98
C SER A 399 -5.65 -22.93 9.04
N ASN A 400 -5.94 -23.93 8.19
CA ASN A 400 -7.13 -23.95 7.32
C ASN A 400 -8.46 -23.91 8.08
N GLU A 401 -8.47 -24.17 9.40
CA GLU A 401 -9.64 -24.05 10.28
C GLU A 401 -9.69 -22.72 11.03
N GLY A 402 -8.77 -21.77 10.72
CA GLY A 402 -8.73 -20.46 11.36
C GLY A 402 -8.14 -20.47 12.78
N LYS A 403 -7.27 -21.43 13.11
CA LYS A 403 -6.62 -21.51 14.42
C LYS A 403 -5.19 -21.02 14.34
N LEU A 404 -4.76 -20.24 15.33
CA LEU A 404 -3.36 -19.88 15.50
C LEU A 404 -2.54 -21.13 15.82
N VAL A 405 -1.58 -21.44 14.95
CA VAL A 405 -0.64 -22.56 15.09
C VAL A 405 0.64 -22.10 15.79
N SER A 406 1.19 -20.98 15.34
CA SER A 406 2.40 -20.38 15.92
C SER A 406 2.47 -18.89 15.64
N SER A 407 3.26 -18.18 16.45
CA SER A 407 3.64 -16.79 16.22
C SER A 407 5.14 -16.61 16.46
N THR A 408 5.76 -15.69 15.71
CA THR A 408 7.19 -15.44 15.77
C THR A 408 7.46 -13.94 15.76
N ASP A 409 8.23 -13.48 16.75
CA ASP A 409 8.82 -12.14 16.76
C ASP A 409 10.23 -12.21 16.17
N TYR A 410 10.38 -11.74 14.94
CA TYR A 410 11.66 -11.81 14.21
C TYR A 410 12.75 -10.92 14.77
N ARG A 411 12.40 -9.88 15.53
CA ARG A 411 13.41 -9.07 16.21
C ARG A 411 14.19 -9.91 17.21
N LYS A 412 13.48 -10.71 18.01
CA LYS A 412 14.13 -11.63 18.98
C LYS A 412 14.99 -12.66 18.25
N LEU A 413 14.46 -13.19 17.13
CA LEU A 413 15.13 -14.24 16.36
C LEU A 413 16.44 -13.74 15.72
N ILE A 414 16.45 -12.53 15.12
CA ILE A 414 17.64 -11.96 14.50
C ILE A 414 18.68 -11.53 15.53
N GLU A 415 18.25 -11.00 16.67
CA GLU A 415 19.13 -10.61 17.76
C GLU A 415 19.66 -11.83 18.56
N GLY A 416 19.21 -13.06 18.24
CA GLY A 416 19.60 -14.29 18.94
C GLY A 416 19.06 -14.36 20.38
N ARG A 417 17.98 -13.66 20.66
CA ARG A 417 17.27 -13.69 21.93
C ARG A 417 16.13 -14.70 21.83
N SER A 418 16.31 -15.86 22.42
CA SER A 418 15.27 -16.90 22.55
C SER A 418 14.32 -16.58 23.70
#